data_0336ce2f0843504f86a77cbaf6d6eee8
#
_entry.id   0336ce2f0843504f86a77cbaf6d6eee8
#
_cell.length_a   1.000
_cell.length_b   1.000
_cell.length_c   1.000
_cell.angle_alpha   90.00
_cell.angle_beta   90.00
_cell.angle_gamma   90.00
#
_symmetry.space_group_name_H-M   'P 1'
#
loop_
_entity.id
_entity.type
_entity.pdbx_description
1 polymer ?
#
loop_
_entity_poly.entity_id
_entity_poly.type
_entity_poly.pdbx_seq_one_letter_code
_entity_poly.pdbx_strand_id
1 'polypeptide(L)'
;MKIQANYNLLDITKMIMAFMVIGIHVKMNSVCAATVPTILEYIMGSAVSFFFITSGFLLQSKIIRKNNSRTVLKGTFIRILRLYIIWILLYLPISIIYYNTNDQDYKHDILEYLRGVFFIGETAYACTLWYLLALAVSLLFIYLLYRLKLSLSQIWVISILLMIIGYFIKIHSDSDIPMLRNIAKINSFFFSSNLNRNGLYYGFAHVSTGMMIRAYFSQIRNGFIAGFLCLLLSYIMFIYNIPFYYLLAGCGFFLISISYNPKSKDIYHRIRIDSMFVFLIHMYIIYIMISIFPPNMYKDANYYVIWIIIFIISLFISEMAIYARNKPRFKWINYLIE
;
A
#
# COMPACT_ATOMS: atom_id res chain seq x y z
N MET A 1 -21.32 16.58 11.13
CA MET A 1 -19.92 16.63 11.61
C MET A 1 -19.15 17.62 10.73
N LYS A 2 -18.51 18.68 11.28
CA LYS A 2 -17.71 19.62 10.48
C LYS A 2 -16.52 18.89 9.85
N ILE A 3 -16.21 19.20 8.59
CA ILE A 3 -15.03 18.68 7.89
C ILE A 3 -13.81 19.19 8.66
N GLN A 4 -13.11 18.27 9.33
CA GLN A 4 -11.88 18.62 10.04
C GLN A 4 -10.75 18.80 9.01
N ALA A 5 -9.89 19.78 9.20
CA ALA A 5 -8.76 20.04 8.33
C ALA A 5 -7.67 18.96 8.48
N ASN A 6 -7.55 18.35 9.66
CA ASN A 6 -6.55 17.35 10.00
C ASN A 6 -7.19 16.19 10.79
N TYR A 7 -6.74 14.97 10.53
CA TYR A 7 -7.09 13.75 11.25
C TYR A 7 -5.85 13.22 11.98
N ASN A 8 -5.61 13.71 13.20
CA ASN A 8 -4.36 13.47 13.91
C ASN A 8 -4.19 12.00 14.32
N LEU A 9 -5.27 11.32 14.76
CA LEU A 9 -5.19 9.89 15.05
C LEU A 9 -4.94 9.06 13.79
N LEU A 10 -5.46 9.48 12.64
CA LEU A 10 -5.17 8.84 11.35
C LEU A 10 -3.68 8.91 11.00
N ASP A 11 -3.00 10.02 11.32
CA ASP A 11 -1.56 10.14 11.06
C ASP A 11 -0.74 9.19 11.97
N ILE A 12 -1.13 9.04 13.25
CA ILE A 12 -0.54 8.02 14.15
C ILE A 12 -0.79 6.60 13.59
N THR A 13 -2.04 6.30 13.20
CA THR A 13 -2.38 4.96 12.67
C THR A 13 -1.60 4.65 11.40
N LYS A 14 -1.34 5.63 10.52
CA LYS A 14 -0.46 5.43 9.35
C LYS A 14 0.95 5.00 9.75
N MET A 15 1.52 5.61 10.81
CA MET A 15 2.84 5.22 11.30
C MET A 15 2.84 3.79 11.86
N ILE A 16 1.82 3.44 12.64
CA ILE A 16 1.65 2.07 13.15
C ILE A 16 1.53 1.08 11.99
N MET A 17 0.74 1.39 10.97
CA MET A 17 0.58 0.52 9.80
C MET A 17 1.86 0.45 8.94
N ALA A 18 2.65 1.51 8.85
CA ALA A 18 3.97 1.47 8.20
C ALA A 18 4.93 0.54 8.98
N PHE A 19 4.93 0.61 10.31
CA PHE A 19 5.66 -0.32 11.16
C PHE A 19 5.21 -1.78 10.92
N MET A 20 3.90 -2.05 10.82
CA MET A 20 3.38 -3.39 10.52
C MET A 20 3.85 -3.92 9.15
N VAL A 21 3.93 -3.06 8.13
CA VAL A 21 4.44 -3.44 6.81
C VAL A 21 5.91 -3.87 6.85
N ILE A 22 6.75 -3.22 7.65
CA ILE A 22 8.14 -3.66 7.86
C ILE A 22 8.18 -5.09 8.39
N GLY A 23 7.32 -5.41 9.38
CA GLY A 23 7.23 -6.76 9.93
C GLY A 23 6.90 -7.84 8.88
N ILE A 24 5.99 -7.55 7.93
CA ILE A 24 5.73 -8.46 6.81
C ILE A 24 7.02 -8.77 6.03
N HIS A 25 7.77 -7.74 5.69
CA HIS A 25 8.94 -7.88 4.83
C HIS A 25 10.14 -8.50 5.54
N VAL A 26 10.30 -8.28 6.84
CA VAL A 26 11.28 -9.01 7.68
C VAL A 26 10.96 -10.50 7.69
N LYS A 27 9.67 -10.89 7.81
CA LYS A 27 9.23 -12.28 7.75
C LYS A 27 9.40 -12.88 6.34
N MET A 28 8.94 -12.19 5.30
CA MET A 28 8.94 -12.69 3.92
C MET A 28 10.35 -12.92 3.36
N ASN A 29 11.32 -12.08 3.73
CA ASN A 29 12.69 -12.23 3.25
C ASN A 29 13.48 -13.31 4.03
N SER A 30 12.80 -14.12 4.83
CA SER A 30 13.43 -15.18 5.64
C SER A 30 14.63 -14.68 6.47
N VAL A 31 14.54 -13.41 6.87
CA VAL A 31 15.60 -12.76 7.66
C VAL A 31 15.78 -13.48 8.98
N CYS A 32 14.66 -13.95 9.57
CA CYS A 32 14.70 -14.81 10.75
C CYS A 32 13.53 -15.80 10.74
N ALA A 33 13.77 -17.00 11.25
CA ALA A 33 12.70 -17.96 11.50
C ALA A 33 11.84 -17.48 12.67
N ALA A 34 10.58 -17.13 12.40
CA ALA A 34 9.68 -16.69 13.46
C ALA A 34 8.26 -17.22 13.28
N THR A 35 7.71 -17.74 14.35
CA THR A 35 6.27 -17.90 14.51
C THR A 35 5.69 -16.58 14.97
N VAL A 36 4.84 -15.97 14.13
CA VAL A 36 4.18 -14.72 14.46
C VAL A 36 2.77 -15.03 14.95
N PRO A 37 2.30 -14.42 16.07
CA PRO A 37 0.93 -14.62 16.53
C PRO A 37 -0.10 -14.30 15.46
N THR A 38 -1.13 -15.12 15.31
CA THR A 38 -2.19 -15.01 14.31
C THR A 38 -2.83 -13.62 14.25
N ILE A 39 -3.06 -13.00 15.42
CA ILE A 39 -3.60 -11.64 15.49
C ILE A 39 -2.65 -10.60 14.88
N LEU A 40 -1.35 -10.77 15.07
CA LEU A 40 -0.35 -9.87 14.52
C LEU A 40 -0.26 -10.04 12.99
N GLU A 41 -0.33 -11.26 12.47
CA GLU A 41 -0.41 -11.54 11.02
C GLU A 41 -1.63 -10.88 10.38
N TYR A 42 -2.79 -10.96 11.04
CA TYR A 42 -4.00 -10.28 10.60
C TYR A 42 -3.82 -8.76 10.51
N ILE A 43 -3.25 -8.14 11.56
CA ILE A 43 -3.02 -6.68 11.58
C ILE A 43 -2.03 -6.29 10.48
N MET A 44 -0.90 -6.99 10.37
CA MET A 44 0.12 -6.75 9.35
C MET A 44 -0.47 -6.86 7.93
N GLY A 45 -1.21 -7.94 7.65
CA GLY A 45 -1.85 -8.16 6.34
C GLY A 45 -2.89 -7.10 5.98
N SER A 46 -3.50 -6.45 6.98
CA SER A 46 -4.52 -5.41 6.79
C SER A 46 -3.96 -4.02 6.50
N ALA A 47 -2.65 -3.80 6.71
CA ALA A 47 -2.04 -2.47 6.65
C ALA A 47 -2.18 -1.81 5.26
N VAL A 48 -1.99 -2.56 4.18
CA VAL A 48 -2.07 -2.00 2.83
C VAL A 48 -3.50 -1.63 2.46
N SER A 49 -4.50 -2.43 2.87
CA SER A 49 -5.92 -2.10 2.71
C SER A 49 -6.27 -0.78 3.38
N PHE A 50 -5.80 -0.58 4.59
CA PHE A 50 -5.96 0.68 5.32
C PHE A 50 -5.37 1.88 4.55
N PHE A 51 -4.18 1.73 3.95
CA PHE A 51 -3.57 2.82 3.16
C PHE A 51 -4.38 3.15 1.89
N PHE A 52 -4.90 2.16 1.16
CA PHE A 52 -5.76 2.41 0.00
C PHE A 52 -7.06 3.10 0.38
N ILE A 53 -7.76 2.65 1.42
CA ILE A 53 -9.00 3.26 1.91
C ILE A 53 -8.74 4.69 2.37
N THR A 54 -7.66 4.91 3.12
CA THR A 54 -7.23 6.25 3.54
C THR A 54 -6.99 7.16 2.34
N SER A 55 -6.32 6.66 1.30
CA SER A 55 -6.06 7.42 0.07
C SER A 55 -7.35 7.79 -0.65
N GLY A 56 -8.31 6.88 -0.74
CA GLY A 56 -9.63 7.13 -1.32
C GLY A 56 -10.43 8.17 -0.55
N PHE A 57 -10.47 8.07 0.78
CA PHE A 57 -11.15 9.05 1.64
C PHE A 57 -10.57 10.46 1.50
N LEU A 58 -9.25 10.59 1.53
CA LEU A 58 -8.56 11.87 1.38
C LEU A 58 -8.73 12.44 -0.03
N LEU A 59 -8.74 11.59 -1.06
CA LEU A 59 -9.02 11.97 -2.44
C LEU A 59 -10.42 12.58 -2.56
N GLN A 60 -11.45 11.87 -2.07
CA GLN A 60 -12.82 12.35 -2.11
C GLN A 60 -13.00 13.63 -1.30
N SER A 61 -12.31 13.79 -0.17
CA SER A 61 -12.28 15.03 0.61
C SER A 61 -11.74 16.21 -0.21
N LYS A 62 -10.71 15.99 -1.03
CA LYS A 62 -10.17 16.99 -1.95
C LYS A 62 -11.14 17.33 -3.08
N ILE A 63 -11.83 16.33 -3.64
CA ILE A 63 -12.82 16.49 -4.69
C ILE A 63 -13.97 17.36 -4.19
N ILE A 64 -14.53 17.04 -3.03
CA ILE A 64 -15.62 17.82 -2.43
C ILE A 64 -15.18 19.27 -2.17
N ARG A 65 -13.97 19.46 -1.61
CA ARG A 65 -13.46 20.80 -1.29
C ARG A 65 -13.22 21.67 -2.52
N LYS A 66 -12.68 21.07 -3.61
CA LYS A 66 -12.35 21.79 -4.85
C LYS A 66 -13.49 21.84 -5.86
N ASN A 67 -14.55 21.08 -5.64
CA ASN A 67 -15.68 20.88 -6.57
C ASN A 67 -15.27 20.59 -8.02
N ASN A 68 -14.14 19.91 -8.19
CA ASN A 68 -13.58 19.56 -9.50
C ASN A 68 -12.87 18.21 -9.45
N SER A 69 -13.59 17.15 -9.76
CA SER A 69 -13.08 15.78 -9.74
C SER A 69 -11.94 15.57 -10.74
N ARG A 70 -12.06 16.11 -11.98
CA ARG A 70 -11.07 15.90 -13.05
C ARG A 70 -9.71 16.47 -12.67
N THR A 71 -9.66 17.71 -12.23
CA THR A 71 -8.41 18.38 -11.84
C THR A 71 -7.76 17.70 -10.65
N VAL A 72 -8.56 17.29 -9.64
CA VAL A 72 -8.05 16.62 -8.45
C VAL A 72 -7.50 15.24 -8.78
N LEU A 73 -8.23 14.45 -9.56
CA LEU A 73 -7.80 13.10 -9.98
C LEU A 73 -6.54 13.16 -10.81
N LYS A 74 -6.51 14.00 -11.87
CA LYS A 74 -5.33 14.18 -12.72
C LYS A 74 -4.11 14.61 -11.92
N GLY A 75 -4.25 15.63 -11.07
CA GLY A 75 -3.12 16.12 -10.26
C GLY A 75 -2.64 15.09 -9.24
N THR A 76 -3.55 14.30 -8.63
CA THR A 76 -3.17 13.23 -7.71
C THR A 76 -2.49 12.07 -8.44
N PHE A 77 -3.01 11.66 -9.61
CA PHE A 77 -2.41 10.65 -10.47
C PHE A 77 -0.96 11.01 -10.85
N ILE A 78 -0.75 12.22 -11.38
CA ILE A 78 0.59 12.68 -11.79
C ILE A 78 1.55 12.68 -10.59
N ARG A 79 1.09 13.11 -9.41
CA ARG A 79 1.90 13.11 -8.20
C ARG A 79 2.32 11.69 -7.78
N ILE A 80 1.39 10.74 -7.78
CA ILE A 80 1.67 9.34 -7.40
C ILE A 80 2.59 8.69 -8.44
N LEU A 81 2.36 8.92 -9.73
CA LEU A 81 3.21 8.39 -10.80
C LEU A 81 4.63 8.95 -10.73
N ARG A 82 4.78 10.25 -10.47
CA ARG A 82 6.10 10.89 -10.27
C ARG A 82 6.81 10.25 -9.08
N LEU A 83 6.12 10.08 -7.95
CA LEU A 83 6.70 9.45 -6.76
C LEU A 83 7.14 8.02 -7.07
N TYR A 84 6.31 7.25 -7.77
CA TYR A 84 6.64 5.90 -8.21
C TYR A 84 7.92 5.86 -9.07
N ILE A 85 8.01 6.71 -10.09
CA ILE A 85 9.18 6.77 -10.98
C ILE A 85 10.45 7.13 -10.22
N ILE A 86 10.39 8.12 -9.33
CA ILE A 86 11.57 8.53 -8.54
C ILE A 86 12.06 7.38 -7.67
N TRP A 87 11.15 6.67 -6.99
CA TRP A 87 11.52 5.55 -6.14
C TRP A 87 12.02 4.34 -6.94
N ILE A 88 11.45 4.05 -8.13
CA ILE A 88 12.01 3.03 -9.04
C ILE A 88 13.45 3.38 -9.43
N LEU A 89 13.73 4.63 -9.76
CA LEU A 89 15.10 5.07 -10.08
C LEU A 89 16.05 4.95 -8.88
N LEU A 90 15.58 5.21 -7.67
CA LEU A 90 16.38 5.01 -6.45
C LEU A 90 16.69 3.53 -6.19
N TYR A 91 15.76 2.62 -6.50
CA TYR A 91 15.97 1.18 -6.35
C TYR A 91 16.73 0.55 -7.52
N LEU A 92 16.94 1.27 -8.63
CA LEU A 92 17.61 0.75 -9.83
C LEU A 92 19.01 0.18 -9.56
N PRO A 93 19.89 0.82 -8.77
CA PRO A 93 21.22 0.25 -8.47
C PRO A 93 21.15 -1.12 -7.80
N ILE A 94 20.23 -1.29 -6.85
CA ILE A 94 20.01 -2.56 -6.16
C ILE A 94 19.49 -3.62 -7.13
N SER A 95 18.55 -3.25 -8.01
CA SER A 95 18.00 -4.16 -9.02
C SER A 95 19.10 -4.64 -9.98
N ILE A 96 19.99 -3.74 -10.42
CA ILE A 96 21.12 -4.09 -11.29
C ILE A 96 22.06 -5.10 -10.59
N ILE A 97 22.41 -4.85 -9.33
CA ILE A 97 23.26 -5.77 -8.56
C ILE A 97 22.58 -7.14 -8.45
N TYR A 98 21.29 -7.18 -8.10
CA TYR A 98 20.53 -8.41 -7.95
C TYR A 98 20.53 -9.27 -9.23
N TYR A 99 20.21 -8.67 -10.38
CA TYR A 99 20.16 -9.40 -11.65
C TYR A 99 21.54 -9.85 -12.13
N ASN A 100 22.59 -9.06 -11.91
CA ASN A 100 23.95 -9.44 -12.25
C ASN A 100 24.53 -10.60 -11.42
N THR A 101 23.95 -10.87 -10.24
CA THR A 101 24.40 -11.97 -9.35
C THR A 101 23.66 -13.27 -9.57
N ASN A 102 22.58 -13.29 -10.36
CA ASN A 102 21.69 -14.45 -10.50
C ASN A 102 21.96 -15.34 -11.72
N ASP A 103 23.06 -15.17 -12.46
CA ASP A 103 23.48 -16.00 -13.61
C ASP A 103 22.37 -16.42 -14.59
N GLN A 104 21.32 -15.61 -14.76
CA GLN A 104 20.25 -15.86 -15.70
C GLN A 104 20.52 -15.17 -17.05
N ASP A 105 19.77 -15.56 -18.08
CA ASP A 105 19.88 -14.91 -19.40
C ASP A 105 19.53 -13.41 -19.28
N TYR A 106 20.45 -12.55 -19.63
CA TYR A 106 20.35 -11.09 -19.59
C TYR A 106 19.07 -10.53 -20.25
N LYS A 107 18.62 -11.17 -21.34
CA LYS A 107 17.37 -10.78 -22.02
C LYS A 107 16.16 -11.08 -21.15
N HIS A 108 16.14 -12.22 -20.48
CA HIS A 108 15.09 -12.60 -19.55
C HIS A 108 15.02 -11.62 -18.39
N ASP A 109 16.13 -11.27 -17.78
CA ASP A 109 16.22 -10.36 -16.63
C ASP A 109 15.72 -8.94 -16.97
N ILE A 110 16.09 -8.43 -18.15
CA ILE A 110 15.56 -7.13 -18.64
C ILE A 110 14.04 -7.18 -18.81
N LEU A 111 13.51 -8.24 -19.43
CA LEU A 111 12.07 -8.36 -19.65
C LEU A 111 11.31 -8.49 -18.33
N GLU A 112 11.85 -9.25 -17.37
CA GLU A 112 11.25 -9.36 -16.03
C GLU A 112 11.29 -8.05 -15.27
N TYR A 113 12.42 -7.33 -15.32
CA TYR A 113 12.51 -5.99 -14.74
C TYR A 113 11.49 -5.02 -15.36
N LEU A 114 11.40 -4.96 -16.69
CA LEU A 114 10.44 -4.09 -17.38
C LEU A 114 8.99 -4.49 -17.06
N ARG A 115 8.69 -5.78 -17.02
CA ARG A 115 7.39 -6.29 -16.58
C ARG A 115 7.09 -5.85 -15.14
N GLY A 116 8.07 -5.96 -14.24
CA GLY A 116 7.98 -5.51 -12.86
C GLY A 116 7.64 -4.03 -12.78
N VAL A 117 8.38 -3.18 -13.49
CA VAL A 117 8.20 -1.72 -13.47
C VAL A 117 6.85 -1.30 -14.07
N PHE A 118 6.44 -1.84 -15.22
CA PHE A 118 5.29 -1.31 -15.94
C PHE A 118 3.95 -1.93 -15.55
N PHE A 119 3.93 -3.16 -15.07
CA PHE A 119 2.69 -3.91 -14.84
C PHE A 119 2.48 -4.31 -13.38
N ILE A 120 3.52 -4.79 -12.70
CA ILE A 120 3.39 -5.37 -11.37
C ILE A 120 3.66 -4.34 -10.26
N GLY A 121 4.58 -3.41 -10.50
CA GLY A 121 5.05 -2.46 -9.47
C GLY A 121 6.10 -3.05 -8.52
N GLU A 122 6.65 -4.21 -8.86
CA GLU A 122 7.66 -4.90 -8.07
C GLU A 122 8.89 -5.16 -8.93
N THR A 123 10.06 -4.80 -8.42
CA THR A 123 11.35 -5.21 -8.98
C THR A 123 12.17 -5.73 -7.82
N ALA A 124 13.18 -6.55 -8.03
CA ALA A 124 14.09 -7.06 -7.00
C ALA A 124 13.65 -6.59 -5.58
N TYR A 125 14.46 -5.90 -4.81
CA TYR A 125 14.10 -5.44 -3.45
C TYR A 125 13.13 -4.24 -3.39
N ALA A 126 12.52 -3.82 -4.50
CA ALA A 126 11.53 -2.73 -4.56
C ALA A 126 10.08 -3.22 -4.49
N CYS A 127 9.83 -4.33 -3.80
CA CYS A 127 8.50 -4.96 -3.76
C CYS A 127 7.40 -4.09 -3.11
N THR A 128 7.74 -3.08 -2.32
CA THR A 128 6.73 -2.18 -1.71
C THR A 128 6.15 -1.16 -2.69
N LEU A 129 6.82 -0.92 -3.81
CA LEU A 129 6.39 0.08 -4.79
C LEU A 129 5.13 -0.34 -5.56
N TRP A 130 4.75 -1.63 -5.51
CA TRP A 130 3.49 -2.09 -6.09
C TRP A 130 2.28 -1.27 -5.60
N TYR A 131 2.30 -0.83 -4.34
CA TYR A 131 1.25 0.01 -3.79
C TYR A 131 1.08 1.33 -4.56
N LEU A 132 2.17 2.00 -4.92
CA LEU A 132 2.13 3.25 -5.67
C LEU A 132 1.60 3.04 -7.08
N LEU A 133 2.07 1.99 -7.79
CA LEU A 133 1.57 1.65 -9.13
C LEU A 133 0.09 1.26 -9.07
N ALA A 134 -0.29 0.41 -8.10
CA ALA A 134 -1.68 0.00 -7.90
C ALA A 134 -2.59 1.19 -7.59
N LEU A 135 -2.12 2.14 -6.78
CA LEU A 135 -2.86 3.38 -6.52
C LEU A 135 -3.00 4.23 -7.78
N ALA A 136 -1.93 4.38 -8.59
CA ALA A 136 -1.99 5.11 -9.84
C ALA A 136 -2.98 4.47 -10.83
N VAL A 137 -2.95 3.15 -11.00
CA VAL A 137 -3.90 2.39 -11.82
C VAL A 137 -5.34 2.60 -11.34
N SER A 138 -5.57 2.49 -10.04
CA SER A 138 -6.90 2.73 -9.44
C SER A 138 -7.41 4.15 -9.74
N LEU A 139 -6.55 5.15 -9.59
CA LEU A 139 -6.88 6.56 -9.90
C LEU A 139 -7.20 6.76 -11.38
N LEU A 140 -6.47 6.09 -12.27
CA LEU A 140 -6.73 6.14 -13.72
C LEU A 140 -8.11 5.57 -14.05
N PHE A 141 -8.45 4.39 -13.50
CA PHE A 141 -9.78 3.78 -13.70
C PHE A 141 -10.89 4.68 -13.16
N ILE A 142 -10.75 5.21 -11.94
CA ILE A 142 -11.72 6.16 -11.37
C ILE A 142 -11.87 7.38 -12.29
N TYR A 143 -10.76 7.94 -12.78
CA TYR A 143 -10.79 9.08 -13.68
C TYR A 143 -11.54 8.79 -15.00
N LEU A 144 -11.28 7.63 -15.61
CA LEU A 144 -11.93 7.21 -16.85
C LEU A 144 -13.45 7.02 -16.65
N LEU A 145 -13.85 6.38 -15.56
CA LEU A 145 -15.27 6.16 -15.25
C LEU A 145 -16.00 7.47 -14.91
N TYR A 146 -15.35 8.43 -14.24
CA TYR A 146 -15.91 9.78 -14.10
C TYR A 146 -16.04 10.52 -15.44
N ARG A 147 -15.13 10.28 -16.39
CA ARG A 147 -15.27 10.84 -17.74
C ARG A 147 -16.48 10.25 -18.48
N LEU A 148 -16.83 9.00 -18.22
CA LEU A 148 -18.04 8.35 -18.72
C LEU A 148 -19.30 8.79 -17.93
N LYS A 149 -19.20 9.81 -17.07
CA LYS A 149 -20.28 10.37 -16.26
C LYS A 149 -20.92 9.38 -15.28
N LEU A 150 -20.21 8.32 -14.88
CA LEU A 150 -20.69 7.39 -13.87
C LEU A 150 -20.67 8.05 -12.48
N SER A 151 -21.69 7.76 -11.69
CA SER A 151 -21.76 8.17 -10.29
C SER A 151 -20.75 7.42 -9.42
N LEU A 152 -20.40 7.97 -8.26
CA LEU A 152 -19.48 7.32 -7.33
C LEU A 152 -19.98 5.94 -6.89
N SER A 153 -21.29 5.78 -6.69
CA SER A 153 -21.88 4.48 -6.33
C SER A 153 -21.74 3.43 -7.43
N GLN A 154 -21.93 3.83 -8.70
CA GLN A 154 -21.71 2.93 -9.85
C GLN A 154 -20.22 2.54 -9.96
N ILE A 155 -19.30 3.50 -9.80
CA ILE A 155 -17.86 3.25 -9.78
C ILE A 155 -17.50 2.24 -8.68
N TRP A 156 -18.07 2.41 -7.50
CA TRP A 156 -17.84 1.50 -6.38
C TRP A 156 -18.37 0.09 -6.66
N VAL A 157 -19.58 -0.05 -7.17
CA VAL A 157 -20.17 -1.37 -7.56
C VAL A 157 -19.28 -2.06 -8.59
N ILE A 158 -18.85 -1.34 -9.65
CA ILE A 158 -17.93 -1.89 -10.66
C ILE A 158 -16.62 -2.37 -10.02
N SER A 159 -16.08 -1.61 -9.08
CA SER A 159 -14.82 -1.97 -8.43
C SER A 159 -14.95 -3.23 -7.56
N ILE A 160 -16.08 -3.41 -6.87
CA ILE A 160 -16.37 -4.63 -6.08
C ILE A 160 -16.58 -5.83 -7.00
N LEU A 161 -17.30 -5.66 -8.13
CA LEU A 161 -17.48 -6.74 -9.11
C LEU A 161 -16.12 -7.18 -9.70
N LEU A 162 -15.24 -6.23 -10.04
CA LEU A 162 -13.89 -6.56 -10.51
C LEU A 162 -13.07 -7.28 -9.45
N MET A 163 -13.19 -6.90 -8.18
CA MET A 163 -12.52 -7.62 -7.08
C MET A 163 -12.99 -9.06 -6.98
N ILE A 164 -14.30 -9.32 -7.14
CA ILE A 164 -14.88 -10.68 -7.14
C ILE A 164 -14.38 -11.45 -8.36
N ILE A 165 -14.40 -10.85 -9.55
CA ILE A 165 -13.89 -11.46 -10.79
C ILE A 165 -12.40 -11.84 -10.63
N GLY A 166 -11.59 -10.93 -10.10
CA GLY A 166 -10.18 -11.21 -9.85
C GLY A 166 -9.97 -12.40 -8.92
N TYR A 167 -10.78 -12.50 -7.85
CA TYR A 167 -10.73 -13.66 -6.96
C TYR A 167 -11.14 -14.95 -7.67
N PHE A 168 -12.19 -14.90 -8.50
CA PHE A 168 -12.62 -16.04 -9.30
C PHE A 168 -11.52 -16.52 -10.25
N ILE A 169 -10.83 -15.61 -10.94
CA ILE A 169 -9.68 -15.96 -11.80
C ILE A 169 -8.59 -16.64 -11.01
N LYS A 170 -8.32 -16.17 -9.79
CA LYS A 170 -7.25 -16.75 -8.93
C LYS A 170 -7.55 -18.19 -8.52
N ILE A 171 -8.76 -18.47 -8.03
CA ILE A 171 -9.10 -19.83 -7.57
C ILE A 171 -9.14 -20.85 -8.69
N HIS A 172 -9.18 -20.39 -9.96
CA HIS A 172 -9.17 -21.25 -11.15
C HIS A 172 -7.82 -21.24 -11.87
N SER A 173 -6.74 -20.77 -11.22
CA SER A 173 -5.39 -20.75 -11.82
C SER A 173 -4.89 -22.13 -12.23
N ASP A 174 -5.24 -23.15 -11.44
CA ASP A 174 -4.86 -24.54 -11.64
C ASP A 174 -6.02 -25.42 -12.16
N SER A 175 -7.04 -24.76 -12.74
CA SER A 175 -8.24 -25.44 -13.27
C SER A 175 -7.90 -26.38 -14.43
N ASP A 176 -8.58 -27.53 -14.48
CA ASP A 176 -8.51 -28.48 -15.61
C ASP A 176 -9.12 -27.90 -16.88
N ILE A 177 -9.93 -26.85 -16.77
CA ILE A 177 -10.53 -26.15 -17.92
C ILE A 177 -9.45 -25.27 -18.58
N PRO A 178 -9.02 -25.59 -19.82
CA PRO A 178 -7.90 -24.86 -20.47
C PRO A 178 -8.14 -23.36 -20.62
N MET A 179 -9.39 -22.96 -20.87
CA MET A 179 -9.77 -21.56 -21.01
C MET A 179 -9.54 -20.78 -19.72
N LEU A 180 -9.99 -21.28 -18.57
CA LEU A 180 -9.82 -20.63 -17.26
C LEU A 180 -8.35 -20.54 -16.89
N ARG A 181 -7.60 -21.61 -17.07
CA ARG A 181 -6.15 -21.65 -16.85
C ARG A 181 -5.40 -20.63 -17.71
N ASN A 182 -5.77 -20.49 -18.99
CA ASN A 182 -5.13 -19.51 -19.88
C ASN A 182 -5.47 -18.07 -19.47
N ILE A 183 -6.72 -17.79 -19.09
CA ILE A 183 -7.12 -16.49 -18.56
C ILE A 183 -6.29 -16.17 -17.31
N ALA A 184 -6.13 -17.13 -16.40
CA ALA A 184 -5.33 -16.94 -15.18
C ALA A 184 -3.85 -16.69 -15.49
N LYS A 185 -3.26 -17.39 -16.48
CA LYS A 185 -1.88 -17.16 -16.93
C LYS A 185 -1.68 -15.76 -17.51
N ILE A 186 -2.58 -15.31 -18.40
CA ILE A 186 -2.54 -13.96 -18.96
C ILE A 186 -2.70 -12.93 -17.83
N ASN A 187 -3.63 -13.15 -16.93
CA ASN A 187 -3.84 -12.27 -15.78
C ASN A 187 -2.58 -12.19 -14.89
N SER A 188 -1.92 -13.31 -14.60
CA SER A 188 -0.70 -13.34 -13.78
C SER A 188 0.48 -12.62 -14.43
N PHE A 189 0.52 -12.58 -15.76
CA PHE A 189 1.53 -11.80 -16.48
C PHE A 189 1.38 -10.29 -16.24
N PHE A 190 0.15 -9.76 -16.32
CA PHE A 190 -0.11 -8.32 -16.20
C PHE A 190 -0.31 -7.83 -14.76
N PHE A 191 -0.80 -8.67 -13.86
CA PHE A 191 -1.27 -8.24 -12.54
C PHE A 191 -0.65 -8.96 -11.36
N SER A 192 0.42 -9.71 -11.55
CA SER A 192 0.97 -10.63 -10.55
C SER A 192 0.04 -11.83 -10.25
N SER A 193 0.63 -12.95 -9.88
CA SER A 193 -0.11 -14.14 -9.42
C SER A 193 -0.84 -13.90 -8.07
N ASN A 194 -0.40 -12.90 -7.33
CA ASN A 194 -1.02 -12.52 -6.06
C ASN A 194 -2.05 -11.41 -6.28
N LEU A 195 -3.34 -11.74 -6.30
CA LEU A 195 -4.46 -10.80 -6.49
C LEU A 195 -4.51 -9.66 -5.48
N ASN A 196 -3.88 -9.82 -4.33
CA ASN A 196 -3.83 -8.77 -3.32
C ASN A 196 -2.82 -7.66 -3.65
N ARG A 197 -2.15 -7.74 -4.82
CA ARG A 197 -1.08 -6.83 -5.20
C ARG A 197 -1.28 -6.22 -6.59
N ASN A 198 -2.48 -5.70 -6.87
CA ASN A 198 -2.73 -5.01 -8.13
C ASN A 198 -3.70 -3.85 -7.99
N GLY A 199 -3.67 -2.96 -8.97
CA GLY A 199 -4.49 -1.75 -8.98
C GLY A 199 -5.92 -1.98 -9.45
N LEU A 200 -6.16 -2.98 -10.33
CA LEU A 200 -7.46 -3.19 -10.95
C LEU A 200 -8.43 -3.93 -10.02
N TYR A 201 -8.01 -5.05 -9.47
CA TYR A 201 -8.88 -5.90 -8.65
C TYR A 201 -8.87 -5.51 -7.18
N TYR A 202 -7.71 -5.11 -6.65
CA TYR A 202 -7.55 -4.83 -5.23
C TYR A 202 -7.58 -3.33 -4.93
N GLY A 203 -6.64 -2.57 -5.48
CA GLY A 203 -6.49 -1.14 -5.18
C GLY A 203 -7.74 -0.35 -5.50
N PHE A 204 -8.38 -0.60 -6.65
CA PHE A 204 -9.57 0.11 -7.10
C PHE A 204 -10.76 -0.09 -6.15
N ALA A 205 -11.01 -1.32 -5.68
CA ALA A 205 -12.08 -1.61 -4.72
C ALA A 205 -11.85 -0.89 -3.38
N HIS A 206 -10.61 -0.89 -2.87
CA HIS A 206 -10.29 -0.25 -1.59
C HIS A 206 -10.31 1.29 -1.69
N VAL A 207 -9.77 1.87 -2.77
CA VAL A 207 -9.79 3.34 -2.99
C VAL A 207 -11.23 3.83 -3.15
N SER A 208 -12.04 3.18 -3.99
CA SER A 208 -13.44 3.56 -4.19
C SER A 208 -14.27 3.41 -2.91
N THR A 209 -14.01 2.38 -2.09
CA THR A 209 -14.63 2.22 -0.77
C THR A 209 -14.27 3.38 0.17
N GLY A 210 -13.01 3.80 0.20
CA GLY A 210 -12.60 4.99 0.95
C GLY A 210 -13.31 6.26 0.47
N MET A 211 -13.50 6.42 -0.84
CA MET A 211 -14.27 7.53 -1.41
C MET A 211 -15.74 7.46 -0.99
N MET A 212 -16.36 6.28 -0.99
CA MET A 212 -17.74 6.06 -0.53
C MET A 212 -17.89 6.39 0.96
N ILE A 213 -16.99 5.91 1.81
CA ILE A 213 -17.00 6.26 3.25
C ILE A 213 -16.98 7.78 3.39
N ARG A 214 -16.18 8.52 2.62
CA ARG A 214 -16.15 9.99 2.69
C ARG A 214 -17.44 10.63 2.20
N ALA A 215 -18.03 10.14 1.14
CA ALA A 215 -19.27 10.68 0.59
C ALA A 215 -20.45 10.55 1.57
N TYR A 216 -20.52 9.42 2.28
CA TYR A 216 -21.60 9.11 3.23
C TYR A 216 -21.16 9.27 4.69
N PHE A 217 -20.03 9.93 4.96
CA PHE A 217 -19.46 10.02 6.31
C PHE A 217 -20.39 10.69 7.32
N SER A 218 -21.20 11.66 6.90
CA SER A 218 -22.18 12.34 7.77
C SER A 218 -23.32 11.42 8.25
N GLN A 219 -23.54 10.29 7.57
CA GLN A 219 -24.56 9.31 7.91
C GLN A 219 -24.04 8.24 8.90
N ILE A 220 -22.73 8.15 9.08
CA ILE A 220 -22.13 7.22 10.05
C ILE A 220 -22.31 7.81 11.46
N ARG A 221 -23.29 7.28 12.18
CA ARG A 221 -23.68 7.79 13.51
C ARG A 221 -22.58 7.59 14.56
N ASN A 222 -21.94 6.42 14.55
CA ASN A 222 -20.81 6.10 15.44
C ASN A 222 -19.73 5.32 14.68
N GLY A 223 -18.71 6.05 14.21
CA GLY A 223 -17.60 5.47 13.44
C GLY A 223 -16.75 4.48 14.24
N PHE A 224 -16.62 4.66 15.56
CA PHE A 224 -15.86 3.74 16.41
C PHE A 224 -16.54 2.37 16.50
N ILE A 225 -17.85 2.33 16.79
CA ILE A 225 -18.58 1.07 16.86
C ILE A 225 -18.59 0.38 15.49
N ALA A 226 -18.88 1.13 14.42
CA ALA A 226 -18.86 0.58 13.07
C ALA A 226 -17.48 -0.01 12.71
N GLY A 227 -16.41 0.69 13.06
CA GLY A 227 -15.05 0.22 12.84
C GLY A 227 -14.72 -1.02 13.65
N PHE A 228 -15.12 -1.08 14.91
CA PHE A 228 -14.94 -2.25 15.77
C PHE A 228 -15.68 -3.49 15.24
N LEU A 229 -16.92 -3.32 14.81
CA LEU A 229 -17.70 -4.41 14.20
C LEU A 229 -17.07 -4.91 12.89
N CYS A 230 -16.55 -4.00 12.06
CA CYS A 230 -15.78 -4.36 10.86
C CYS A 230 -14.53 -5.19 11.22
N LEU A 231 -13.77 -4.80 12.25
CA LEU A 231 -12.60 -5.56 12.70
C LEU A 231 -12.97 -6.94 13.24
N LEU A 232 -14.01 -7.03 14.06
CA LEU A 232 -14.48 -8.30 14.60
C LEU A 232 -14.89 -9.26 13.48
N LEU A 233 -15.75 -8.80 12.56
CA LEU A 233 -16.19 -9.61 11.44
C LEU A 233 -15.04 -10.01 10.53
N SER A 234 -14.15 -9.08 10.19
CA SER A 234 -13.01 -9.39 9.33
C SER A 234 -12.00 -10.33 10.00
N TYR A 235 -11.85 -10.29 11.32
CA TYR A 235 -10.98 -11.23 12.03
C TYR A 235 -11.57 -12.64 12.02
N ILE A 236 -12.89 -12.77 12.20
CA ILE A 236 -13.60 -14.05 12.03
C ILE A 236 -13.40 -14.58 10.61
N MET A 237 -13.59 -13.74 9.59
CA MET A 237 -13.36 -14.11 8.19
C MET A 237 -11.90 -14.56 7.95
N PHE A 238 -10.94 -13.90 8.57
CA PHE A 238 -9.51 -14.28 8.47
C PHE A 238 -9.25 -15.67 9.06
N ILE A 239 -9.77 -15.98 10.27
CA ILE A 239 -9.60 -17.29 10.90
C ILE A 239 -10.19 -18.42 10.04
N TYR A 240 -11.35 -18.18 9.42
CA TYR A 240 -12.01 -19.16 8.54
C TYR A 240 -11.55 -19.11 7.08
N ASN A 241 -10.47 -18.35 6.76
CA ASN A 241 -9.95 -18.15 5.41
C ASN A 241 -11.01 -17.67 4.39
N ILE A 242 -12.02 -16.93 4.86
CA ILE A 242 -13.03 -16.32 3.99
C ILE A 242 -12.41 -15.16 3.23
N PRO A 243 -12.57 -15.10 1.89
CA PRO A 243 -11.96 -14.04 1.08
C PRO A 243 -12.50 -12.64 1.44
N PHE A 244 -11.76 -11.62 1.00
CA PHE A 244 -12.15 -10.21 1.14
C PHE A 244 -12.09 -9.63 2.56
N TYR A 245 -11.64 -10.38 3.56
CA TYR A 245 -11.50 -9.86 4.93
C TYR A 245 -10.63 -8.59 4.99
N TYR A 246 -9.65 -8.45 4.10
CA TYR A 246 -8.79 -7.26 4.03
C TYR A 246 -9.57 -5.97 3.82
N LEU A 247 -10.64 -5.99 3.01
CA LEU A 247 -11.45 -4.81 2.75
C LEU A 247 -12.13 -4.34 4.04
N LEU A 248 -12.76 -5.26 4.78
CA LEU A 248 -13.42 -4.95 6.05
C LEU A 248 -12.42 -4.56 7.13
N ALA A 249 -11.26 -5.23 7.20
CA ALA A 249 -10.20 -4.89 8.14
C ALA A 249 -9.68 -3.46 7.90
N GLY A 250 -9.40 -3.11 6.65
CA GLY A 250 -8.98 -1.77 6.28
C GLY A 250 -10.03 -0.71 6.62
N CYS A 251 -11.33 -1.00 6.38
CA CYS A 251 -12.43 -0.13 6.79
C CYS A 251 -12.47 0.03 8.31
N GLY A 252 -12.31 -1.06 9.06
CA GLY A 252 -12.35 -1.05 10.51
C GLY A 252 -11.26 -0.18 11.13
N PHE A 253 -10.00 -0.42 10.78
CA PHE A 253 -8.87 0.40 11.23
C PHE A 253 -9.04 1.86 10.83
N PHE A 254 -9.51 2.12 9.60
CA PHE A 254 -9.74 3.48 9.12
C PHE A 254 -10.83 4.19 9.92
N LEU A 255 -12.01 3.57 10.10
CA LEU A 255 -13.14 4.17 10.83
C LEU A 255 -12.77 4.48 12.29
N ILE A 256 -12.06 3.60 12.97
CA ILE A 256 -11.55 3.86 14.32
C ILE A 256 -10.60 5.07 14.32
N SER A 257 -9.69 5.14 13.34
CA SER A 257 -8.68 6.20 13.26
C SER A 257 -9.25 7.59 12.99
N ILE A 258 -10.46 7.70 12.43
CA ILE A 258 -11.13 8.98 12.17
C ILE A 258 -12.23 9.32 13.20
N SER A 259 -12.56 8.37 14.09
CA SER A 259 -13.62 8.55 15.10
C SER A 259 -13.20 9.46 16.24
N TYR A 260 -11.93 9.54 16.52
CA TYR A 260 -11.36 10.42 17.52
C TYR A 260 -10.27 11.29 16.90
N ASN A 261 -10.25 12.56 17.25
CA ASN A 261 -9.21 13.47 16.76
C ASN A 261 -8.55 14.22 17.93
N PRO A 262 -7.36 13.83 18.38
CA PRO A 262 -6.60 14.53 19.39
C PRO A 262 -6.37 15.99 19.01
N LYS A 263 -6.16 16.87 20.00
CA LYS A 263 -5.82 18.29 19.73
C LYS A 263 -4.61 18.36 18.81
N SER A 264 -4.67 19.28 17.82
CA SER A 264 -3.61 19.43 16.83
C SER A 264 -2.29 19.85 17.49
N LYS A 265 -1.20 19.18 17.07
CA LYS A 265 0.19 19.49 17.40
C LYS A 265 1.04 19.32 16.14
N ASP A 266 2.13 20.04 16.03
CA ASP A 266 3.03 19.98 14.86
C ASP A 266 3.60 18.57 14.63
N ILE A 267 3.73 17.79 15.69
CA ILE A 267 4.20 16.41 15.62
C ILE A 267 3.36 15.51 14.68
N TYR A 268 2.04 15.73 14.57
CA TYR A 268 1.20 14.90 13.68
C TYR A 268 1.51 15.14 12.21
N HIS A 269 1.82 16.39 11.84
CA HIS A 269 2.27 16.68 10.48
C HIS A 269 3.60 15.97 10.17
N ARG A 270 4.51 15.92 11.14
CA ARG A 270 5.80 15.23 11.02
C ARG A 270 5.59 13.72 10.89
N ILE A 271 4.81 13.10 11.78
CA ILE A 271 4.46 11.68 11.72
C ILE A 271 3.84 11.28 10.36
N ARG A 272 3.03 12.16 9.75
CA ARG A 272 2.45 11.93 8.42
C ARG A 272 3.52 11.79 7.33
N ILE A 273 4.54 12.62 7.37
CA ILE A 273 5.64 12.58 6.39
C ILE A 273 6.51 11.36 6.66
N ASP A 274 6.87 11.14 7.92
CA ASP A 274 7.71 10.00 8.34
C ASP A 274 7.06 8.67 7.97
N SER A 275 5.76 8.50 8.21
CA SER A 275 5.07 7.24 7.89
C SER A 275 5.16 6.84 6.42
N MET A 276 5.12 7.81 5.50
CA MET A 276 5.27 7.57 4.08
C MET A 276 6.72 7.24 3.71
N PHE A 277 7.68 8.00 4.25
CA PHE A 277 9.09 7.78 3.95
C PHE A 277 9.57 6.43 4.50
N VAL A 278 9.20 6.10 5.74
CA VAL A 278 9.47 4.79 6.37
C VAL A 278 8.90 3.66 5.51
N PHE A 279 7.66 3.80 5.03
CA PHE A 279 7.05 2.82 4.13
C PHE A 279 7.83 2.63 2.82
N LEU A 280 8.46 3.65 2.29
CA LEU A 280 9.16 3.57 1.01
C LEU A 280 10.63 3.12 1.13
N ILE A 281 11.31 3.44 2.25
CA ILE A 281 12.75 3.20 2.40
C ILE A 281 13.12 1.86 3.05
N HIS A 282 12.23 1.25 3.85
CA HIS A 282 12.60 0.12 4.69
C HIS A 282 13.14 -1.09 3.94
N MET A 283 12.69 -1.34 2.72
CA MET A 283 13.21 -2.43 1.89
C MET A 283 14.67 -2.20 1.48
N TYR A 284 15.06 -0.94 1.30
CA TYR A 284 16.46 -0.57 1.06
C TYR A 284 17.35 -0.94 2.24
N ILE A 285 16.84 -0.71 3.45
CA ILE A 285 17.55 -1.04 4.70
C ILE A 285 17.64 -2.56 4.89
N ILE A 286 16.55 -3.29 4.62
CA ILE A 286 16.56 -4.76 4.63
C ILE A 286 17.61 -5.30 3.64
N TYR A 287 17.66 -4.77 2.43
CA TYR A 287 18.65 -5.16 1.44
C TYR A 287 20.09 -4.92 1.92
N ILE A 288 20.37 -3.72 2.43
CA ILE A 288 21.70 -3.38 2.98
C ILE A 288 22.07 -4.34 4.11
N MET A 289 21.13 -4.62 5.01
CA MET A 289 21.36 -5.55 6.11
C MET A 289 21.73 -6.95 5.61
N ILE A 290 20.98 -7.50 4.67
CA ILE A 290 21.22 -8.83 4.10
C ILE A 290 22.55 -8.87 3.33
N SER A 291 22.93 -7.76 2.68
CA SER A 291 24.16 -7.69 1.87
C SER A 291 25.44 -7.52 2.70
N ILE A 292 25.36 -6.88 3.86
CA ILE A 292 26.53 -6.57 4.70
C ILE A 292 26.76 -7.66 5.75
N PHE A 293 25.69 -8.18 6.34
CA PHE A 293 25.81 -9.13 7.44
C PHE A 293 25.66 -10.57 6.93
N PRO A 294 26.50 -11.51 7.40
CA PRO A 294 26.38 -12.92 7.02
C PRO A 294 25.07 -13.53 7.58
N PRO A 295 24.48 -14.53 6.87
CA PRO A 295 23.20 -15.12 7.24
C PRO A 295 23.09 -15.62 8.68
N ASN A 296 24.16 -16.12 9.26
CA ASN A 296 24.19 -16.59 10.67
C ASN A 296 23.96 -15.46 11.69
N MET A 297 24.27 -14.21 11.35
CA MET A 297 24.06 -13.09 12.29
C MET A 297 22.58 -12.67 12.41
N TYR A 298 21.77 -12.88 11.38
CA TYR A 298 20.39 -12.43 11.41
C TYR A 298 19.35 -13.56 11.39
N LYS A 299 19.70 -14.77 10.90
CA LYS A 299 18.76 -15.89 10.89
C LYS A 299 18.42 -16.40 12.30
N ASP A 300 19.41 -16.39 13.20
CA ASP A 300 19.22 -16.77 14.60
C ASP A 300 18.81 -15.62 15.50
N ALA A 301 18.77 -14.40 14.97
CA ALA A 301 18.37 -13.23 15.73
C ALA A 301 16.85 -13.21 15.98
N ASN A 302 16.47 -12.55 17.06
CA ASN A 302 15.06 -12.38 17.38
C ASN A 302 14.37 -11.50 16.33
N TYR A 303 13.34 -12.03 15.69
CA TYR A 303 12.53 -11.37 14.68
C TYR A 303 12.06 -9.96 15.09
N TYR A 304 11.55 -9.83 16.32
CA TYR A 304 11.04 -8.54 16.81
C TYR A 304 12.14 -7.50 16.97
N VAL A 305 13.33 -7.93 17.38
CA VAL A 305 14.50 -7.04 17.52
C VAL A 305 14.90 -6.50 16.13
N ILE A 306 15.02 -7.36 15.14
CA ILE A 306 15.35 -6.93 13.76
C ILE A 306 14.27 -6.00 13.20
N TRP A 307 12.99 -6.33 13.39
CA TRP A 307 11.88 -5.49 12.97
C TRP A 307 11.96 -4.08 13.57
N ILE A 308 12.20 -3.98 14.89
CA ILE A 308 12.36 -2.71 15.59
C ILE A 308 13.59 -1.95 15.09
N ILE A 309 14.71 -2.61 14.89
CA ILE A 309 15.95 -1.98 14.39
C ILE A 309 15.72 -1.37 13.01
N ILE A 310 15.13 -2.12 12.07
CA ILE A 310 14.82 -1.62 10.73
C ILE A 310 13.88 -0.41 10.80
N PHE A 311 12.88 -0.44 11.66
CA PHE A 311 11.98 0.69 11.86
C PHE A 311 12.72 1.93 12.38
N ILE A 312 13.56 1.78 13.41
CA ILE A 312 14.33 2.88 14.00
C ILE A 312 15.28 3.50 12.96
N ILE A 313 15.99 2.67 12.19
CA ILE A 313 16.88 3.15 11.12
C ILE A 313 16.08 3.87 10.04
N SER A 314 14.93 3.32 9.61
CA SER A 314 14.04 3.95 8.63
C SER A 314 13.56 5.32 9.11
N LEU A 315 13.17 5.41 10.37
CA LEU A 315 12.72 6.66 10.99
C LEU A 315 13.85 7.68 11.09
N PHE A 316 15.04 7.25 11.50
CA PHE A 316 16.22 8.12 11.55
C PHE A 316 16.56 8.70 10.19
N ILE A 317 16.56 7.89 9.12
CA ILE A 317 16.81 8.35 7.75
C ILE A 317 15.71 9.33 7.30
N SER A 318 14.43 9.07 7.64
CA SER A 318 13.33 9.98 7.37
C SER A 318 13.55 11.34 8.02
N GLU A 319 13.92 11.37 9.29
CA GLU A 319 14.18 12.59 10.05
C GLU A 319 15.37 13.38 9.46
N MET A 320 16.42 12.69 9.06
CA MET A 320 17.56 13.30 8.36
C MET A 320 17.14 13.91 7.01
N ALA A 321 16.26 13.22 6.25
CA ALA A 321 15.74 13.73 4.99
C ALA A 321 14.86 14.97 5.21
N ILE A 322 13.99 14.95 6.24
CA ILE A 322 13.15 16.10 6.61
C ILE A 322 14.00 17.29 7.05
N TYR A 323 15.06 17.07 7.79
CA TYR A 323 15.99 18.13 8.17
C TYR A 323 16.74 18.71 6.95
N ALA A 324 17.24 17.81 6.09
CA ALA A 324 18.01 18.20 4.90
C ALA A 324 17.19 19.00 3.89
N ARG A 325 15.91 18.66 3.64
CA ARG A 325 15.03 19.34 2.66
C ARG A 325 14.85 20.84 2.92
N ASN A 326 15.04 21.28 4.16
CA ASN A 326 14.95 22.70 4.53
C ASN A 326 16.13 23.52 4.04
N LYS A 327 17.25 22.87 3.63
CA LYS A 327 18.43 23.53 3.08
C LYS A 327 18.27 23.74 1.56
N PRO A 328 18.65 24.88 0.98
CA PRO A 328 18.46 25.18 -0.43
C PRO A 328 19.01 24.10 -1.39
N ARG A 329 20.18 23.54 -1.06
CA ARG A 329 20.85 22.51 -1.86
C ARG A 329 20.06 21.18 -1.95
N PHE A 330 19.21 20.88 -0.96
CA PHE A 330 18.52 19.61 -0.83
C PHE A 330 17.00 19.72 -1.06
N LYS A 331 16.50 20.78 -1.67
CA LYS A 331 15.10 20.96 -2.00
C LYS A 331 14.51 19.84 -2.86
N TRP A 332 15.33 19.13 -3.61
CA TRP A 332 14.92 17.99 -4.42
C TRP A 332 14.34 16.84 -3.57
N ILE A 333 14.71 16.74 -2.28
CA ILE A 333 14.13 15.75 -1.34
C ILE A 333 12.60 15.89 -1.23
N ASN A 334 12.04 17.07 -1.49
CA ASN A 334 10.59 17.24 -1.51
C ASN A 334 9.92 16.31 -2.53
N TYR A 335 10.58 16.00 -3.65
CA TYR A 335 10.06 15.08 -4.66
C TYR A 335 10.02 13.62 -4.21
N LEU A 336 10.76 13.25 -3.16
CA LEU A 336 10.72 11.92 -2.54
C LEU A 336 9.53 11.76 -1.60
N ILE A 337 8.95 12.86 -1.16
CA ILE A 337 7.95 12.92 -0.10
C ILE A 337 6.60 13.46 -0.62
N GLU A 338 6.64 14.35 -1.59
CA GLU A 338 5.47 15.05 -2.17
C GLU A 338 5.20 14.64 -3.61
#